data_88ef093e06f48b0ac940a38011df0c5c
#
_entry.id   88ef093e06f48b0ac940a38011df0c5c
#
_cell.length_a   1.000
_cell.length_b   1.000
_cell.length_c   1.000
_cell.angle_alpha   90.00
_cell.angle_beta   90.00
_cell.angle_gamma   90.00
#
_symmetry.space_group_name_H-M   'P 1'
#
loop_
_entity.id
_entity.type
_entity.pdbx_description
1 polymer ?
#
loop_
_entity_poly.entity_id
_entity_poly.type
_entity_poly.pdbx_seq_one_letter_code
_entity_poly.pdbx_strand_id
1 'polypeptide(L)'
;KKKKKGSRRFTYHKPMNRLRYVLLVITAVMAVFGLSELCLLLDPYSNFGRIAASLFRPIVMWGNNILADLLMKVDNYSLFHVTISTVTASGLIAATIALLVFIVMTVFRGRLFCNTICPVGALLSLFSRYSFFRITFDKEACTHCGNCEHTCKAEAIDSKNLTIDTSRCVDCFNCVSSCAKGGLQYRLQFPGMKQEETVDTQAVKELYSSQLTVANSRRTFLATSATIAASLPIASAIAEGGKGKMNRKGRKKWPPLTPPGSISLERFKDKCTGCQICVVRCPSQVLHPTGLEYGLDYMLKPRLAYISSYCNYECTVCSDVCPTGAIKPLTIEEKTTTQVGIATFFKGRCVVNTEEKDCGACAEHCPTQAVHMVPYKGTLTIPQINPDLCIGCGGCESICPVRPMRAIIVKSNVEHKFVEKPKEEEIKEIEVD
;
A
#
# COMPACT_ATOMS: atom_id res chain seq x y z
N LYS A 1 -1.85 -50.79 -19.02
CA LYS A 1 -1.47 -49.39 -18.73
C LYS A 1 -2.57 -48.71 -17.98
N LYS A 2 -2.47 -48.57 -16.63
CA LYS A 2 -3.41 -47.84 -15.78
C LYS A 2 -3.35 -46.37 -16.18
N LYS A 3 -4.41 -45.82 -16.81
CA LYS A 3 -4.62 -44.39 -16.99
C LYS A 3 -4.56 -43.72 -15.62
N LYS A 4 -3.50 -42.94 -15.33
CA LYS A 4 -3.49 -42.01 -14.20
C LYS A 4 -4.73 -41.11 -14.34
N LYS A 5 -5.72 -41.27 -13.45
CA LYS A 5 -6.84 -40.32 -13.29
C LYS A 5 -6.23 -38.95 -13.02
N GLY A 6 -6.11 -38.12 -14.05
CA GLY A 6 -5.71 -36.73 -13.90
C GLY A 6 -6.68 -36.08 -12.91
N SER A 7 -6.16 -35.51 -11.85
CA SER A 7 -6.95 -34.82 -10.86
C SER A 7 -7.79 -33.73 -11.55
N ARG A 8 -9.10 -33.92 -11.58
CA ARG A 8 -10.06 -32.92 -12.06
C ARG A 8 -10.07 -31.77 -11.06
N ARG A 9 -9.22 -30.78 -11.26
CA ARG A 9 -9.04 -29.68 -10.28
C ARG A 9 -10.13 -28.62 -10.39
N PHE A 10 -10.58 -28.29 -11.59
CA PHE A 10 -11.54 -27.21 -11.84
C PHE A 10 -12.73 -27.72 -12.63
N THR A 11 -13.91 -27.18 -12.33
CA THR A 11 -15.16 -27.43 -13.05
C THR A 11 -15.88 -26.11 -13.26
N TYR A 12 -16.71 -26.03 -14.30
CA TYR A 12 -17.51 -24.83 -14.54
C TYR A 12 -18.53 -24.62 -13.40
N HIS A 13 -18.58 -23.39 -12.90
CA HIS A 13 -19.61 -22.93 -11.97
C HIS A 13 -20.26 -21.66 -12.52
N LYS A 14 -21.56 -21.51 -12.24
CA LYS A 14 -22.28 -20.28 -12.63
C LYS A 14 -21.62 -19.05 -11.98
N PRO A 15 -21.42 -17.95 -12.72
CA PRO A 15 -20.81 -16.75 -12.18
C PRO A 15 -21.70 -16.09 -11.13
N MET A 16 -21.11 -15.65 -10.01
CA MET A 16 -21.81 -14.89 -8.96
C MET A 16 -21.86 -13.40 -9.31
N ASN A 17 -22.42 -13.06 -10.48
CA ASN A 17 -22.40 -11.69 -11.02
C ASN A 17 -23.09 -10.69 -10.10
N ARG A 18 -24.19 -11.08 -9.40
CA ARG A 18 -24.89 -10.20 -8.46
C ARG A 18 -23.96 -9.74 -7.34
N LEU A 19 -23.29 -10.67 -6.68
CA LEU A 19 -22.35 -10.38 -5.60
C LEU A 19 -21.17 -9.50 -6.12
N ARG A 20 -20.62 -9.86 -7.26
CA ARG A 20 -19.51 -9.15 -7.90
C ARG A 20 -19.81 -7.67 -8.17
N TYR A 21 -20.94 -7.39 -8.82
CA TYR A 21 -21.29 -6.01 -9.17
C TYR A 21 -21.84 -5.20 -7.99
N VAL A 22 -22.51 -5.85 -7.02
CA VAL A 22 -22.91 -5.21 -5.76
C VAL A 22 -21.68 -4.74 -5.00
N LEU A 23 -20.67 -5.58 -4.85
CA LEU A 23 -19.41 -5.21 -4.20
C LEU A 23 -18.68 -4.08 -4.98
N LEU A 24 -18.68 -4.11 -6.31
CA LEU A 24 -18.12 -3.04 -7.12
C LEU A 24 -18.84 -1.70 -6.89
N VAL A 25 -20.17 -1.70 -6.86
CA VAL A 25 -20.94 -0.48 -6.61
C VAL A 25 -20.71 0.03 -5.18
N ILE A 26 -20.74 -0.87 -4.18
CA ILE A 26 -20.46 -0.48 -2.79
C ILE A 26 -19.06 0.14 -2.67
N THR A 27 -18.02 -0.48 -3.25
CA THR A 27 -16.66 0.06 -3.19
C THR A 27 -16.54 1.39 -3.95
N ALA A 28 -17.22 1.54 -5.10
CA ALA A 28 -17.23 2.79 -5.85
C ALA A 28 -17.94 3.93 -5.07
N VAL A 29 -19.09 3.64 -4.47
CA VAL A 29 -19.81 4.60 -3.62
C VAL A 29 -18.97 5.01 -2.42
N MET A 30 -18.37 4.04 -1.70
CA MET A 30 -17.50 4.34 -0.56
C MET A 30 -16.26 5.15 -0.95
N ALA A 31 -15.70 4.89 -2.14
CA ALA A 31 -14.57 5.69 -2.66
C ALA A 31 -14.97 7.14 -2.92
N VAL A 32 -16.18 7.39 -3.46
CA VAL A 32 -16.73 8.74 -3.69
C VAL A 32 -16.94 9.49 -2.37
N PHE A 33 -17.41 8.79 -1.33
CA PHE A 33 -17.60 9.37 0.01
C PHE A 33 -16.30 9.48 0.84
N GLY A 34 -15.13 9.17 0.28
CA GLY A 34 -13.86 9.23 0.99
C GLY A 34 -13.65 8.09 2.01
N LEU A 35 -14.53 7.08 2.03
CA LEU A 35 -14.42 5.91 2.89
C LEU A 35 -13.54 4.84 2.22
N SER A 36 -12.24 5.11 2.12
CA SER A 36 -11.29 4.25 1.39
C SER A 36 -11.02 2.88 2.06
N GLU A 37 -11.50 2.66 3.27
CA GLU A 37 -11.13 1.50 4.12
C GLU A 37 -11.54 0.15 3.50
N LEU A 38 -12.75 0.06 2.94
CA LEU A 38 -13.21 -1.17 2.29
C LEU A 38 -12.43 -1.43 0.99
N CYS A 39 -12.13 -0.37 0.22
CA CYS A 39 -11.29 -0.49 -0.96
C CYS A 39 -9.91 -1.05 -0.59
N LEU A 40 -9.30 -0.57 0.51
CA LEU A 40 -8.00 -1.03 1.02
C LEU A 40 -7.99 -2.50 1.41
N LEU A 41 -9.09 -3.00 2.01
CA LEU A 41 -9.20 -4.41 2.40
C LEU A 41 -9.41 -5.34 1.21
N LEU A 42 -10.08 -4.85 0.15
CA LEU A 42 -10.40 -5.64 -1.03
C LEU A 42 -9.36 -5.49 -2.15
N ASP A 43 -8.47 -4.48 -2.07
CA ASP A 43 -7.42 -4.25 -3.05
C ASP A 43 -6.31 -5.32 -2.96
N PRO A 44 -6.06 -6.08 -4.04
CA PRO A 44 -5.04 -7.13 -4.04
C PRO A 44 -3.62 -6.59 -3.87
N TYR A 45 -3.34 -5.38 -4.37
CA TYR A 45 -2.02 -4.75 -4.27
C TYR A 45 -1.69 -4.38 -2.82
N SER A 46 -2.61 -3.72 -2.12
CA SER A 46 -2.44 -3.36 -0.72
C SER A 46 -2.32 -4.60 0.19
N ASN A 47 -3.12 -5.65 -0.08
CA ASN A 47 -3.03 -6.91 0.66
C ASN A 47 -1.70 -7.63 0.44
N PHE A 48 -1.20 -7.66 -0.81
CA PHE A 48 0.13 -8.22 -1.09
C PHE A 48 1.23 -7.44 -0.36
N GLY A 49 1.19 -6.11 -0.39
CA GLY A 49 2.14 -5.26 0.33
C GLY A 49 2.15 -5.53 1.84
N ARG A 50 0.98 -5.69 2.45
CA ARG A 50 0.83 -6.04 3.88
C ARG A 50 1.40 -7.40 4.22
N ILE A 51 1.10 -8.42 3.41
CA ILE A 51 1.63 -9.78 3.57
C ILE A 51 3.15 -9.76 3.43
N ALA A 52 3.67 -9.10 2.41
CA ALA A 52 5.11 -8.97 2.17
C ALA A 52 5.81 -8.24 3.32
N ALA A 53 5.28 -7.13 3.78
CA ALA A 53 5.87 -6.31 4.84
C ALA A 53 5.81 -6.96 6.21
N SER A 54 4.70 -7.62 6.56
CA SER A 54 4.46 -8.13 7.92
C SER A 54 4.86 -9.59 8.11
N LEU A 55 4.87 -10.41 7.05
CA LEU A 55 5.22 -11.84 7.13
C LEU A 55 6.55 -12.15 6.46
N PHE A 56 6.73 -11.77 5.19
CA PHE A 56 7.93 -12.21 4.44
C PHE A 56 9.18 -11.41 4.83
N ARG A 57 9.06 -10.09 5.01
CA ARG A 57 10.21 -9.26 5.37
C ARG A 57 10.87 -9.68 6.69
N PRO A 58 10.15 -9.91 7.81
CA PRO A 58 10.78 -10.38 9.06
C PRO A 58 11.52 -11.71 8.90
N ILE A 59 10.97 -12.63 8.08
CA ILE A 59 11.64 -13.91 7.80
C ILE A 59 12.97 -13.70 7.06
N VAL A 60 12.98 -12.82 6.05
CA VAL A 60 14.20 -12.49 5.31
C VAL A 60 15.21 -11.81 6.21
N MET A 61 14.77 -10.86 7.07
CA MET A 61 15.66 -10.18 8.03
C MET A 61 16.25 -11.15 9.06
N TRP A 62 15.45 -12.10 9.55
CA TRP A 62 15.91 -13.15 10.44
C TRP A 62 16.94 -14.07 9.76
N GLY A 63 16.67 -14.47 8.51
CA GLY A 63 17.62 -15.24 7.70
C GLY A 63 18.93 -14.49 7.45
N ASN A 64 18.86 -13.17 7.16
CA ASN A 64 20.03 -12.31 7.04
C ASN A 64 20.86 -12.29 8.34
N ASN A 65 20.21 -12.19 9.49
CA ASN A 65 20.91 -12.15 10.78
C ASN A 65 21.62 -13.48 11.08
N ILE A 66 20.97 -14.62 10.79
CA ILE A 66 21.62 -15.92 10.92
C ILE A 66 22.85 -16.03 10.00
N LEU A 67 22.71 -15.58 8.74
CA LEU A 67 23.80 -15.62 7.78
C LEU A 67 24.92 -14.65 8.19
N ALA A 68 24.60 -13.48 8.71
CA ALA A 68 25.57 -12.54 9.27
C ALA A 68 26.38 -13.17 10.43
N ASP A 69 25.71 -13.89 11.36
CA ASP A 69 26.36 -14.60 12.45
C ASP A 69 27.31 -15.70 11.95
N LEU A 70 26.92 -16.42 10.91
CA LEU A 70 27.76 -17.45 10.30
C LEU A 70 28.99 -16.87 9.59
N LEU A 71 28.81 -15.74 8.86
CA LEU A 71 29.90 -15.06 8.16
C LEU A 71 30.89 -14.41 9.13
N MET A 72 30.41 -13.83 10.23
CA MET A 72 31.27 -13.27 11.28
C MET A 72 32.20 -14.32 11.91
N LYS A 73 31.79 -15.60 11.97
CA LYS A 73 32.65 -16.69 12.46
C LYS A 73 33.84 -17.00 11.51
N VAL A 74 33.76 -16.52 10.28
CA VAL A 74 34.82 -16.72 9.23
C VAL A 74 35.48 -15.36 8.91
N ASP A 75 35.42 -14.40 9.85
CA ASP A 75 35.95 -13.04 9.73
C ASP A 75 35.46 -12.27 8.48
N ASN A 76 34.26 -12.58 7.97
CA ASN A 76 33.65 -11.94 6.84
C ASN A 76 32.49 -11.02 7.30
N TYR A 77 32.66 -9.71 7.16
CA TYR A 77 31.73 -8.68 7.62
C TYR A 77 30.91 -8.07 6.46
N SER A 78 30.68 -8.82 5.38
CA SER A 78 29.87 -8.34 4.23
C SER A 78 28.39 -8.18 4.55
N LEU A 79 27.89 -8.84 5.58
CA LEU A 79 26.51 -8.70 6.08
C LEU A 79 26.53 -8.28 7.55
N PHE A 80 25.60 -7.40 7.91
CA PHE A 80 25.46 -6.93 9.29
C PHE A 80 24.05 -7.19 9.81
N HIS A 81 23.92 -7.19 11.13
CA HIS A 81 22.66 -7.38 11.83
C HIS A 81 21.67 -6.26 11.54
N VAL A 82 20.43 -6.65 11.21
CA VAL A 82 19.32 -5.74 11.00
C VAL A 82 18.32 -5.92 12.15
N THR A 83 17.95 -4.81 12.82
CA THR A 83 16.97 -4.84 13.91
C THR A 83 15.55 -5.05 13.36
N ILE A 84 14.80 -6.02 13.92
CA ILE A 84 13.43 -6.35 13.51
C ILE A 84 12.45 -5.57 14.39
N SER A 85 12.27 -4.26 14.15
CA SER A 85 11.40 -3.39 14.96
C SER A 85 10.05 -3.05 14.33
N THR A 86 9.84 -3.37 13.06
CA THR A 86 8.67 -2.93 12.28
C THR A 86 7.43 -3.80 12.41
N VAL A 87 7.52 -4.94 13.10
CA VAL A 87 6.40 -5.89 13.24
C VAL A 87 5.50 -5.47 14.39
N THR A 88 4.30 -4.96 14.05
CA THR A 88 3.24 -4.72 15.03
C THR A 88 2.30 -5.92 15.10
N ALA A 89 1.79 -6.25 16.28
CA ALA A 89 0.87 -7.39 16.44
C ALA A 89 -0.39 -7.25 15.56
N SER A 90 -0.93 -6.04 15.45
CA SER A 90 -2.10 -5.76 14.59
C SER A 90 -1.80 -6.00 13.10
N GLY A 91 -0.62 -5.56 12.62
CA GLY A 91 -0.19 -5.79 11.23
C GLY A 91 0.03 -7.27 10.92
N LEU A 92 0.64 -8.01 11.87
CA LEU A 92 0.87 -9.45 11.74
C LEU A 92 -0.45 -10.24 11.68
N ILE A 93 -1.39 -9.95 12.59
CA ILE A 93 -2.71 -10.60 12.63
C ILE A 93 -3.47 -10.34 11.33
N ALA A 94 -3.54 -9.08 10.88
CA ALA A 94 -4.25 -8.70 9.65
C ALA A 94 -3.64 -9.38 8.41
N ALA A 95 -2.30 -9.40 8.29
CA ALA A 95 -1.60 -10.05 7.18
C ALA A 95 -1.80 -11.58 7.19
N THR A 96 -1.78 -12.21 8.36
CA THR A 96 -2.00 -13.66 8.50
C THR A 96 -3.43 -14.04 8.12
N ILE A 97 -4.43 -13.29 8.59
CA ILE A 97 -5.85 -13.52 8.21
C ILE A 97 -6.02 -13.35 6.70
N ALA A 98 -5.48 -12.27 6.11
CA ALA A 98 -5.55 -12.05 4.67
C ALA A 98 -4.92 -13.20 3.88
N LEU A 99 -3.72 -13.65 4.27
CA LEU A 99 -3.03 -14.76 3.63
C LEU A 99 -3.84 -16.06 3.71
N LEU A 100 -4.39 -16.39 4.88
CA LEU A 100 -5.24 -17.59 5.06
C LEU A 100 -6.48 -17.53 4.17
N VAL A 101 -7.17 -16.38 4.11
CA VAL A 101 -8.32 -16.18 3.23
C VAL A 101 -7.95 -16.42 1.77
N PHE A 102 -6.84 -15.84 1.30
CA PHE A 102 -6.37 -16.06 -0.08
C PHE A 102 -6.00 -17.51 -0.36
N ILE A 103 -5.30 -18.18 0.55
CA ILE A 103 -4.95 -19.61 0.39
C ILE A 103 -6.22 -20.46 0.29
N VAL A 104 -7.17 -20.30 1.23
CA VAL A 104 -8.42 -21.03 1.24
C VAL A 104 -9.19 -20.83 -0.08
N MET A 105 -9.40 -19.58 -0.50
CA MET A 105 -10.11 -19.27 -1.73
C MET A 105 -9.42 -19.83 -2.98
N THR A 106 -8.09 -19.78 -3.03
CA THR A 106 -7.30 -20.27 -4.18
C THR A 106 -7.28 -21.80 -4.25
N VAL A 107 -7.20 -22.48 -3.10
CA VAL A 107 -7.21 -23.94 -3.04
C VAL A 107 -8.58 -24.49 -3.46
N PHE A 108 -9.68 -23.87 -3.03
CA PHE A 108 -11.02 -24.34 -3.36
C PHE A 108 -11.43 -24.08 -4.81
N ARG A 109 -11.12 -22.89 -5.38
CA ARG A 109 -11.63 -22.47 -6.70
C ARG A 109 -10.66 -21.63 -7.53
N GLY A 110 -9.38 -21.77 -7.39
CA GLY A 110 -8.37 -21.08 -8.22
C GLY A 110 -8.47 -19.54 -8.13
N ARG A 111 -9.28 -18.92 -8.99
CA ARG A 111 -9.43 -17.44 -9.05
C ARG A 111 -10.70 -16.90 -8.37
N LEU A 112 -11.22 -17.58 -7.37
CA LEU A 112 -12.47 -17.19 -6.72
C LEU A 112 -12.45 -15.74 -6.23
N PHE A 113 -11.40 -15.30 -5.55
CA PHE A 113 -11.26 -13.93 -5.06
C PHE A 113 -11.38 -12.89 -6.17
N CYS A 114 -10.61 -13.04 -7.25
CA CYS A 114 -10.61 -12.09 -8.38
C CYS A 114 -11.94 -12.07 -9.14
N ASN A 115 -12.65 -13.21 -9.18
CA ASN A 115 -13.89 -13.35 -9.91
C ASN A 115 -15.16 -12.96 -9.12
N THR A 116 -15.04 -12.76 -7.78
CA THR A 116 -16.22 -12.50 -6.93
C THR A 116 -16.09 -11.27 -6.05
N ILE A 117 -14.97 -11.11 -5.34
CA ILE A 117 -14.80 -10.13 -4.27
C ILE A 117 -13.98 -8.92 -4.74
N CYS A 118 -12.95 -9.14 -5.56
CA CYS A 118 -12.01 -8.10 -5.97
C CYS A 118 -12.68 -7.03 -6.86
N PRO A 119 -12.71 -5.75 -6.43
CA PRO A 119 -13.31 -4.67 -7.23
C PRO A 119 -12.57 -4.43 -8.55
N VAL A 120 -11.24 -4.59 -8.55
CA VAL A 120 -10.43 -4.48 -9.77
C VAL A 120 -10.80 -5.59 -10.76
N GLY A 121 -10.96 -6.84 -10.30
CA GLY A 121 -11.42 -7.95 -11.13
C GLY A 121 -12.84 -7.74 -11.65
N ALA A 122 -13.73 -7.15 -10.85
CA ALA A 122 -15.07 -6.80 -11.27
C ALA A 122 -15.08 -5.71 -12.35
N LEU A 123 -14.26 -4.66 -12.20
CA LEU A 123 -14.11 -3.59 -13.19
C LEU A 123 -13.56 -4.13 -14.52
N LEU A 124 -12.47 -4.89 -14.47
CA LEU A 124 -11.87 -5.51 -15.66
C LEU A 124 -12.86 -6.42 -16.39
N SER A 125 -13.77 -7.09 -15.67
CA SER A 125 -14.78 -7.95 -16.29
C SER A 125 -15.78 -7.20 -17.14
N LEU A 126 -16.08 -5.94 -16.81
CA LEU A 126 -16.94 -5.11 -17.65
C LEU A 126 -16.28 -4.86 -19.02
N PHE A 127 -14.99 -4.56 -19.02
CA PHE A 127 -14.24 -4.36 -20.28
C PHE A 127 -14.04 -5.67 -21.04
N SER A 128 -13.67 -6.75 -20.35
CA SER A 128 -13.46 -8.07 -20.94
C SER A 128 -14.72 -8.64 -21.60
N ARG A 129 -15.90 -8.28 -21.09
CA ARG A 129 -17.17 -8.66 -21.70
C ARG A 129 -17.35 -8.11 -23.12
N TYR A 130 -16.76 -6.97 -23.42
CA TYR A 130 -16.82 -6.30 -24.73
C TYR A 130 -15.54 -6.47 -25.56
N SER A 131 -14.65 -7.40 -25.17
CA SER A 131 -13.44 -7.70 -25.92
C SER A 131 -13.78 -8.18 -27.34
N PHE A 132 -13.05 -7.67 -28.34
CA PHE A 132 -13.17 -8.09 -29.74
C PHE A 132 -12.41 -9.38 -30.01
N PHE A 133 -11.32 -9.65 -29.30
CA PHE A 133 -10.57 -10.89 -29.42
C PHE A 133 -10.96 -11.84 -28.30
N ARG A 134 -11.33 -13.07 -28.66
CA ARG A 134 -11.84 -14.06 -27.69
C ARG A 134 -11.36 -15.45 -28.03
N ILE A 135 -11.29 -16.29 -27.01
CA ILE A 135 -11.14 -17.72 -27.19
C ILE A 135 -12.53 -18.30 -27.50
N THR A 136 -12.64 -19.00 -28.61
CA THR A 136 -13.90 -19.61 -29.10
C THR A 136 -13.72 -21.09 -29.30
N PHE A 137 -14.84 -21.85 -29.24
CA PHE A 137 -14.86 -23.26 -29.60
C PHE A 137 -14.99 -23.40 -31.12
N ASP A 138 -14.19 -24.30 -31.66
CA ASP A 138 -14.43 -24.87 -33.00
C ASP A 138 -15.25 -26.17 -32.77
N LYS A 139 -16.51 -26.16 -33.22
CA LYS A 139 -17.46 -27.26 -33.00
C LYS A 139 -17.07 -28.53 -33.75
N GLU A 140 -16.45 -28.40 -34.92
CA GLU A 140 -16.05 -29.54 -35.75
C GLU A 140 -14.81 -30.25 -35.18
N ALA A 141 -13.85 -29.49 -34.62
CA ALA A 141 -12.65 -30.04 -34.05
C ALA A 141 -12.80 -30.49 -32.59
N CYS A 142 -13.91 -30.11 -31.91
CA CYS A 142 -14.09 -30.36 -30.49
C CYS A 142 -14.62 -31.79 -30.20
N THR A 143 -13.85 -32.57 -29.47
CA THR A 143 -14.22 -33.94 -29.06
C THR A 143 -14.90 -34.04 -27.69
N HIS A 144 -15.37 -32.95 -27.13
CA HIS A 144 -16.03 -32.89 -25.79
C HIS A 144 -15.25 -33.57 -24.65
N CYS A 145 -13.91 -33.62 -24.70
CA CYS A 145 -13.08 -34.33 -23.73
C CYS A 145 -12.99 -33.63 -22.34
N GLY A 146 -13.39 -32.35 -22.23
CA GLY A 146 -13.41 -31.57 -20.99
C GLY A 146 -12.04 -31.11 -20.46
N ASN A 147 -10.93 -31.38 -21.15
CA ASN A 147 -9.60 -31.00 -20.66
C ASN A 147 -9.43 -29.48 -20.50
N CYS A 148 -10.03 -28.70 -21.39
CA CYS A 148 -10.02 -27.24 -21.33
C CYS A 148 -10.72 -26.71 -20.06
N GLU A 149 -11.85 -27.28 -19.66
CA GLU A 149 -12.59 -26.95 -18.45
C GLU A 149 -11.74 -27.25 -17.22
N HIS A 150 -11.13 -28.44 -17.14
CA HIS A 150 -10.31 -28.86 -16.00
C HIS A 150 -9.01 -28.09 -15.84
N THR A 151 -8.52 -27.45 -16.91
CA THR A 151 -7.32 -26.61 -16.91
C THR A 151 -7.65 -25.14 -16.57
N CYS A 152 -8.91 -24.73 -16.73
CA CYS A 152 -9.32 -23.33 -16.56
C CYS A 152 -9.42 -22.93 -15.08
N LYS A 153 -8.38 -22.24 -14.57
CA LYS A 153 -8.34 -21.71 -13.21
C LYS A 153 -9.41 -20.64 -12.93
N ALA A 154 -9.97 -20.02 -13.97
CA ALA A 154 -11.03 -19.01 -13.86
C ALA A 154 -12.43 -19.62 -13.85
N GLU A 155 -12.56 -20.94 -14.06
CA GLU A 155 -13.86 -21.67 -14.16
C GLU A 155 -14.80 -21.04 -15.20
N ALA A 156 -14.24 -20.50 -16.28
CA ALA A 156 -14.96 -19.72 -17.30
C ALA A 156 -15.46 -20.59 -18.47
N ILE A 157 -15.06 -21.86 -18.57
CA ILE A 157 -15.32 -22.74 -19.68
C ILE A 157 -16.37 -23.78 -19.32
N ASP A 158 -17.47 -23.79 -20.05
CA ASP A 158 -18.49 -24.84 -20.00
C ASP A 158 -18.29 -25.78 -21.20
N SER A 159 -17.69 -26.93 -20.96
CA SER A 159 -17.40 -27.92 -22.00
C SER A 159 -18.64 -28.66 -22.48
N LYS A 160 -19.73 -28.66 -21.72
CA LYS A 160 -20.98 -29.29 -22.07
C LYS A 160 -21.76 -28.46 -23.09
N ASN A 161 -21.84 -27.14 -22.83
CA ASN A 161 -22.57 -26.21 -23.67
C ASN A 161 -21.65 -25.51 -24.71
N LEU A 162 -20.36 -25.85 -24.76
CA LEU A 162 -19.34 -25.23 -25.63
C LEU A 162 -19.34 -23.70 -25.53
N THR A 163 -19.46 -23.17 -24.32
CA THR A 163 -19.49 -21.72 -24.08
C THR A 163 -18.35 -21.28 -23.19
N ILE A 164 -17.86 -20.06 -23.40
CA ILE A 164 -16.82 -19.44 -22.61
C ILE A 164 -17.35 -18.12 -22.06
N ASP A 165 -17.30 -17.98 -20.73
CA ASP A 165 -17.65 -16.73 -20.07
C ASP A 165 -16.48 -15.74 -20.18
N THR A 166 -16.58 -14.83 -21.14
CA THR A 166 -15.55 -13.81 -21.41
C THR A 166 -15.36 -12.85 -20.25
N SER A 167 -16.38 -12.63 -19.38
CA SER A 167 -16.27 -11.76 -18.21
C SER A 167 -15.29 -12.27 -17.15
N ARG A 168 -14.95 -13.56 -17.17
CA ARG A 168 -13.99 -14.21 -16.27
C ARG A 168 -12.72 -14.68 -16.96
N CYS A 169 -12.74 -14.74 -18.31
CA CYS A 169 -11.57 -15.12 -19.09
C CYS A 169 -10.50 -14.03 -18.97
N VAL A 170 -9.25 -14.45 -18.85
CA VAL A 170 -8.07 -13.55 -18.77
C VAL A 170 -7.06 -13.90 -19.86
N ASP A 171 -7.51 -14.57 -20.89
CA ASP A 171 -6.75 -14.96 -22.09
C ASP A 171 -5.35 -15.55 -21.76
N CYS A 172 -5.31 -16.43 -20.75
CA CYS A 172 -4.07 -17.07 -20.31
C CYS A 172 -3.62 -18.24 -21.22
N PHE A 173 -4.41 -18.60 -22.23
CA PHE A 173 -4.17 -19.63 -23.26
C PHE A 173 -3.93 -21.06 -22.74
N ASN A 174 -4.04 -21.32 -21.41
CA ASN A 174 -3.85 -22.67 -20.86
C ASN A 174 -4.85 -23.70 -21.43
N CYS A 175 -6.06 -23.26 -21.74
CA CYS A 175 -7.10 -24.11 -22.36
C CYS A 175 -6.75 -24.44 -23.80
N VAL A 176 -6.21 -23.49 -24.56
CA VAL A 176 -5.76 -23.68 -25.94
C VAL A 176 -4.59 -24.67 -26.00
N SER A 177 -3.58 -24.47 -25.14
CA SER A 177 -2.41 -25.38 -25.06
C SER A 177 -2.75 -26.78 -24.57
N SER A 178 -3.82 -26.95 -23.78
CA SER A 178 -4.30 -28.27 -23.30
C SER A 178 -5.18 -29.01 -24.30
N CYS A 179 -5.62 -28.35 -25.38
CA CYS A 179 -6.50 -28.93 -26.40
C CYS A 179 -5.69 -29.63 -27.51
N ALA A 180 -5.55 -30.95 -27.40
CA ALA A 180 -4.77 -31.75 -28.38
C ALA A 180 -5.35 -31.75 -29.80
N LYS A 181 -6.61 -31.42 -29.96
CA LYS A 181 -7.31 -31.43 -31.27
C LYS A 181 -7.50 -30.03 -31.87
N GLY A 182 -6.99 -28.97 -31.20
CA GLY A 182 -7.14 -27.60 -31.72
C GLY A 182 -8.59 -27.04 -31.69
N GLY A 183 -9.48 -27.67 -30.92
CA GLY A 183 -10.89 -27.26 -30.81
C GLY A 183 -11.12 -25.96 -30.05
N LEU A 184 -10.06 -25.21 -29.69
CA LEU A 184 -10.12 -23.88 -29.09
C LEU A 184 -9.18 -22.96 -29.85
N GLN A 185 -9.73 -21.85 -30.34
CA GLN A 185 -8.99 -20.88 -31.15
C GLN A 185 -9.19 -19.48 -30.64
N TYR A 186 -8.18 -18.64 -30.76
CA TYR A 186 -8.26 -17.21 -30.46
C TYR A 186 -8.59 -16.45 -31.72
N ARG A 187 -9.81 -15.90 -31.81
CA ARG A 187 -10.33 -15.27 -33.00
C ARG A 187 -10.92 -13.89 -32.72
N LEU A 188 -10.97 -13.06 -33.73
CA LEU A 188 -11.73 -11.81 -33.70
C LEU A 188 -13.23 -12.13 -33.76
N GLN A 189 -13.99 -11.68 -32.78
CA GLN A 189 -15.43 -11.84 -32.71
C GLN A 189 -16.07 -10.59 -32.09
N PHE A 190 -17.02 -9.99 -32.83
CA PHE A 190 -17.72 -8.80 -32.36
C PHE A 190 -18.73 -9.13 -31.23
N PRO A 191 -18.90 -8.23 -30.23
CA PRO A 191 -19.93 -8.38 -29.22
C PRO A 191 -21.31 -8.47 -29.83
N GLY A 192 -22.06 -9.55 -29.55
CA GLY A 192 -23.41 -9.79 -30.08
C GLY A 192 -23.50 -10.80 -31.22
N MET A 193 -22.41 -11.17 -31.88
CA MET A 193 -22.37 -12.28 -32.82
C MET A 193 -22.57 -13.63 -32.11
N LYS A 194 -23.49 -14.43 -32.58
CA LYS A 194 -23.61 -15.83 -32.13
C LYS A 194 -22.36 -16.60 -32.58
N GLN A 195 -21.94 -17.59 -31.81
CA GLN A 195 -20.71 -18.39 -32.06
C GLN A 195 -20.67 -19.14 -33.37
N GLU A 196 -21.70 -19.02 -34.19
CA GLU A 196 -21.82 -19.71 -35.47
C GLU A 196 -21.29 -18.92 -36.67
N GLU A 197 -21.19 -17.58 -36.57
CA GLU A 197 -20.71 -16.74 -37.69
C GLU A 197 -19.19 -16.48 -37.53
N THR A 198 -18.40 -17.29 -38.20
CA THR A 198 -16.95 -17.03 -38.32
C THR A 198 -16.72 -15.95 -39.37
N VAL A 199 -16.21 -14.79 -38.98
CA VAL A 199 -15.76 -13.77 -39.92
C VAL A 199 -14.48 -14.27 -40.60
N ASP A 200 -14.53 -14.36 -41.92
CA ASP A 200 -13.41 -14.82 -42.72
C ASP A 200 -12.21 -13.87 -42.56
N THR A 201 -11.05 -14.42 -42.24
CA THR A 201 -9.84 -13.64 -41.86
C THR A 201 -9.32 -12.80 -43.04
N GLN A 202 -9.72 -13.09 -44.29
CA GLN A 202 -9.35 -12.31 -45.47
C GLN A 202 -10.18 -11.02 -45.57
N ALA A 203 -11.48 -11.06 -45.31
CA ALA A 203 -12.36 -9.88 -45.32
C ALA A 203 -11.96 -8.84 -44.23
N VAL A 204 -11.43 -9.30 -43.10
CA VAL A 204 -10.96 -8.41 -42.02
C VAL A 204 -9.68 -7.67 -42.39
N LYS A 205 -8.77 -8.28 -43.17
CA LYS A 205 -7.56 -7.62 -43.67
C LYS A 205 -7.88 -6.48 -44.63
N GLU A 206 -8.88 -6.64 -45.48
CA GLU A 206 -9.32 -5.59 -46.41
C GLU A 206 -10.04 -4.44 -45.70
N LEU A 207 -10.87 -4.74 -44.69
CA LEU A 207 -11.52 -3.73 -43.85
C LEU A 207 -10.51 -2.94 -42.97
N TYR A 208 -9.45 -3.58 -42.49
CA TYR A 208 -8.42 -2.92 -41.67
C TYR A 208 -7.51 -2.00 -42.50
N SER A 209 -7.28 -2.33 -43.78
CA SER A 209 -6.50 -1.46 -44.67
C SER A 209 -7.27 -0.23 -45.16
N SER A 210 -8.62 -0.29 -45.21
CA SER A 210 -9.47 0.85 -45.59
C SER A 210 -9.82 1.80 -44.42
N GLN A 211 -9.65 1.40 -43.17
CA GLN A 211 -9.97 2.23 -41.98
C GLN A 211 -8.78 2.97 -41.36
N LEU A 212 -7.58 2.88 -41.94
CA LEU A 212 -6.40 3.61 -41.46
C LEU A 212 -6.41 5.13 -41.72
N THR A 213 -7.51 5.67 -42.24
CA THR A 213 -7.68 7.12 -42.50
C THR A 213 -8.55 7.87 -41.49
N VAL A 214 -8.91 7.29 -40.34
CA VAL A 214 -9.66 8.01 -39.31
C VAL A 214 -8.74 8.38 -38.14
N ALA A 215 -7.94 9.41 -38.37
CA ALA A 215 -7.19 10.11 -37.32
C ALA A 215 -8.11 11.01 -36.49
N ASN A 216 -9.01 10.47 -35.63
CA ASN A 216 -9.77 11.30 -34.68
C ASN A 216 -10.21 10.60 -33.41
N SER A 217 -9.78 9.37 -33.14
CA SER A 217 -10.22 8.60 -31.95
C SER A 217 -9.69 9.13 -30.61
N ARG A 218 -8.55 9.86 -30.59
CA ARG A 218 -7.98 10.43 -29.36
C ARG A 218 -8.74 11.65 -28.83
N ARG A 219 -9.34 12.46 -29.73
CA ARG A 219 -10.11 13.63 -29.33
C ARG A 219 -11.47 13.26 -28.75
N THR A 220 -12.13 12.24 -29.28
CA THR A 220 -13.43 11.74 -28.76
C THR A 220 -13.27 11.07 -27.40
N PHE A 221 -12.20 10.32 -27.18
CA PHE A 221 -11.91 9.73 -25.86
C PHE A 221 -11.62 10.79 -24.79
N LEU A 222 -10.89 11.83 -25.14
CA LEU A 222 -10.61 12.96 -24.22
C LEU A 222 -11.85 13.83 -23.95
N ALA A 223 -12.72 13.98 -24.92
CA ALA A 223 -13.98 14.73 -24.74
C ALA A 223 -14.98 13.99 -23.84
N THR A 224 -15.12 12.66 -23.99
CA THR A 224 -15.98 11.84 -23.10
C THR A 224 -15.43 11.72 -21.69
N SER A 225 -14.11 11.65 -21.50
CA SER A 225 -13.52 11.68 -20.16
C SER A 225 -13.63 13.05 -19.48
N ALA A 226 -13.60 14.15 -20.24
CA ALA A 226 -13.79 15.49 -19.71
C ALA A 226 -15.24 15.75 -19.25
N THR A 227 -16.26 15.20 -19.94
CA THR A 227 -17.67 15.31 -19.54
C THR A 227 -18.00 14.51 -18.29
N ILE A 228 -17.33 13.36 -18.06
CA ILE A 228 -17.46 12.58 -16.81
C ILE A 228 -16.77 13.30 -15.64
N ALA A 229 -15.64 13.98 -15.88
CA ALA A 229 -14.94 14.75 -14.86
C ALA A 229 -15.69 16.05 -14.45
N ALA A 230 -16.48 16.65 -15.36
CA ALA A 230 -17.23 17.88 -15.09
C ALA A 230 -18.51 17.65 -14.26
N SER A 231 -18.99 16.40 -14.10
CA SER A 231 -20.17 16.07 -13.28
C SER A 231 -19.86 15.79 -11.80
N LEU A 232 -18.58 15.90 -11.37
CA LEU A 232 -18.10 15.58 -10.01
C LEU A 232 -18.17 16.70 -8.93
N PRO A 233 -18.53 17.99 -9.18
CA PRO A 233 -18.48 18.98 -8.10
C PRO A 233 -19.67 18.95 -7.12
N ILE A 234 -20.67 18.07 -7.30
CA ILE A 234 -21.85 18.04 -6.41
C ILE A 234 -21.64 17.16 -5.17
N ALA A 235 -20.67 16.24 -5.19
CA ALA A 235 -20.43 15.31 -4.09
C ALA A 235 -19.60 15.90 -2.93
N SER A 236 -18.88 16.99 -3.15
CA SER A 236 -18.03 17.61 -2.11
C SER A 236 -18.81 18.42 -1.07
N ALA A 237 -20.03 18.83 -1.37
CA ALA A 237 -20.86 19.63 -0.46
C ALA A 237 -21.58 18.83 0.63
N ILE A 238 -21.59 17.49 0.56
CA ILE A 238 -22.31 16.63 1.53
C ILE A 238 -21.37 16.03 2.60
N ALA A 239 -20.04 16.14 2.43
CA ALA A 239 -19.06 15.50 3.30
C ALA A 239 -18.70 16.27 4.60
N GLU A 240 -19.27 17.45 4.85
CA GLU A 240 -18.96 18.26 6.06
C GLU A 240 -19.69 17.83 7.35
N GLY A 241 -20.43 16.74 7.35
CA GLY A 241 -21.29 16.28 8.44
C GLY A 241 -20.77 15.23 9.41
N GLY A 242 -19.48 14.89 9.42
CA GLY A 242 -18.95 13.76 10.20
C GLY A 242 -17.90 14.08 11.25
N LYS A 243 -18.08 15.11 12.11
CA LYS A 243 -17.25 15.25 13.34
C LYS A 243 -17.68 14.23 14.40
N GLY A 244 -17.29 12.96 14.20
CA GLY A 244 -17.46 11.91 15.20
C GLY A 244 -16.53 12.10 16.39
N LYS A 245 -17.02 12.70 17.47
CA LYS A 245 -16.40 12.66 18.81
C LYS A 245 -16.48 11.22 19.32
N MET A 246 -15.39 10.44 19.21
CA MET A 246 -15.28 9.17 19.94
C MET A 246 -14.65 9.44 21.30
N ASN A 247 -15.50 9.53 22.31
CA ASN A 247 -15.15 9.75 23.70
C ASN A 247 -14.86 8.40 24.37
N ARG A 248 -13.58 8.08 24.61
CA ARG A 248 -13.17 7.08 25.59
C ARG A 248 -12.29 7.74 26.63
N LYS A 249 -12.89 7.95 27.83
CA LYS A 249 -12.25 8.27 29.12
C LYS A 249 -10.85 8.93 29.05
N GLY A 250 -10.82 10.26 29.10
CA GLY A 250 -9.80 11.02 29.83
C GLY A 250 -8.39 11.17 29.25
N ARG A 251 -8.03 10.57 28.11
CA ARG A 251 -6.75 10.84 27.43
C ARG A 251 -7.02 11.50 26.07
N LYS A 252 -6.69 12.77 25.94
CA LYS A 252 -6.55 13.41 24.63
C LYS A 252 -5.51 12.61 23.84
N LYS A 253 -5.97 11.72 22.96
CA LYS A 253 -5.08 10.96 22.09
C LYS A 253 -4.64 11.91 20.98
N TRP A 254 -3.34 12.18 20.91
CA TRP A 254 -2.79 13.01 19.84
C TRP A 254 -2.97 12.28 18.49
N PRO A 255 -3.17 13.02 17.38
CA PRO A 255 -3.25 12.39 16.07
C PRO A 255 -1.95 11.67 15.71
N PRO A 256 -2.00 10.70 14.74
CA PRO A 256 -0.79 10.00 14.34
C PRO A 256 0.20 10.93 13.67
N LEU A 257 1.49 10.74 13.92
CA LEU A 257 2.58 11.40 13.20
C LEU A 257 2.66 10.83 11.79
N THR A 258 2.40 11.66 10.76
CA THR A 258 2.48 11.26 9.36
C THR A 258 3.89 11.47 8.80
N PRO A 259 4.30 10.69 7.76
CA PRO A 259 5.62 10.87 7.13
C PRO A 259 5.82 12.27 6.55
N PRO A 260 7.07 12.79 6.50
CA PRO A 260 7.36 14.05 5.80
C PRO A 260 6.88 13.98 4.34
N GLY A 261 6.34 15.07 3.81
CA GLY A 261 5.70 15.12 2.49
C GLY A 261 4.20 14.78 2.48
N SER A 262 3.61 14.39 3.62
CA SER A 262 2.16 14.14 3.72
C SER A 262 1.31 15.41 3.60
N ILE A 263 1.88 16.58 3.86
CA ILE A 263 1.32 17.93 3.87
C ILE A 263 0.33 18.12 5.00
N SER A 264 -0.77 17.37 5.03
CA SER A 264 -1.77 17.38 6.09
C SER A 264 -2.22 15.98 6.44
N LEU A 265 -2.72 15.84 7.67
CA LEU A 265 -3.27 14.60 8.19
C LEU A 265 -4.45 14.10 7.35
N GLU A 266 -5.34 15.03 6.95
CA GLU A 266 -6.54 14.73 6.17
C GLU A 266 -6.19 14.26 4.75
N ARG A 267 -5.33 15.01 4.04
CA ARG A 267 -4.86 14.62 2.73
C ARG A 267 -4.16 13.26 2.76
N PHE A 268 -3.34 13.00 3.77
CA PHE A 268 -2.67 11.71 3.92
C PHE A 268 -3.68 10.58 4.14
N LYS A 269 -4.69 10.80 4.98
CA LYS A 269 -5.78 9.86 5.20
C LYS A 269 -6.47 9.47 3.90
N ASP A 270 -6.80 10.45 3.07
CA ASP A 270 -7.58 10.23 1.85
C ASP A 270 -6.77 9.55 0.73
N LYS A 271 -5.48 9.87 0.60
CA LYS A 271 -4.63 9.36 -0.48
C LYS A 271 -3.87 8.08 -0.16
N CYS A 272 -3.64 7.79 1.13
CA CYS A 272 -2.83 6.63 1.53
C CYS A 272 -3.63 5.34 1.43
N THR A 273 -3.18 4.41 0.59
CA THR A 273 -3.76 3.07 0.41
C THR A 273 -3.26 2.02 1.39
N GLY A 274 -2.40 2.39 2.35
CA GLY A 274 -1.85 1.43 3.32
C GLY A 274 -1.05 0.28 2.68
N CYS A 275 -0.46 0.48 1.51
CA CYS A 275 0.35 -0.53 0.81
C CYS A 275 1.66 -0.89 1.51
N GLN A 276 2.09 -0.05 2.48
CA GLN A 276 3.26 -0.25 3.33
C GLN A 276 4.62 -0.29 2.61
N ILE A 277 4.73 0.13 1.35
CA ILE A 277 6.01 0.22 0.64
C ILE A 277 6.97 1.15 1.38
N CYS A 278 6.51 2.32 1.82
CA CYS A 278 7.31 3.26 2.61
C CYS A 278 7.79 2.66 3.95
N VAL A 279 7.00 1.77 4.58
CA VAL A 279 7.38 1.04 5.79
C VAL A 279 8.54 0.09 5.51
N VAL A 280 8.44 -0.67 4.41
CA VAL A 280 9.48 -1.65 4.01
C VAL A 280 10.76 -0.95 3.60
N ARG A 281 10.67 0.19 2.90
CA ARG A 281 11.83 0.92 2.37
C ARG A 281 12.48 1.86 3.38
N CYS A 282 11.84 2.12 4.53
CA CYS A 282 12.38 3.02 5.55
C CYS A 282 13.69 2.48 6.14
N PRO A 283 14.85 3.16 5.94
CA PRO A 283 16.14 2.66 6.42
C PRO A 283 16.23 2.66 7.95
N SER A 284 15.68 3.67 8.61
CA SER A 284 15.65 3.76 10.08
C SER A 284 14.48 3.02 10.73
N GLN A 285 13.62 2.37 9.94
CA GLN A 285 12.48 1.55 10.40
C GLN A 285 11.53 2.25 11.38
N VAL A 286 11.36 3.57 11.25
CA VAL A 286 10.47 4.36 12.12
C VAL A 286 9.02 4.39 11.65
N LEU A 287 8.74 3.91 10.44
CA LEU A 287 7.39 3.82 9.92
C LEU A 287 6.75 2.51 10.33
N HIS A 288 5.65 2.61 11.09
CA HIS A 288 4.88 1.47 11.56
C HIS A 288 3.43 1.57 11.09
N PRO A 289 2.79 0.45 10.69
CA PRO A 289 1.37 0.46 10.39
C PRO A 289 0.56 0.71 11.67
N THR A 290 -0.48 1.53 11.56
CA THR A 290 -1.43 1.76 12.65
C THR A 290 -2.38 0.57 12.82
N GLY A 291 -2.80 0.31 14.07
CA GLY A 291 -3.93 -0.58 14.36
C GLY A 291 -5.25 0.21 14.41
N LEU A 292 -6.13 -0.17 15.34
CA LEU A 292 -7.40 0.52 15.61
C LEU A 292 -7.23 1.71 16.57
N GLU A 293 -6.02 2.03 16.98
CA GLU A 293 -5.70 3.06 17.97
C GLU A 293 -6.07 4.49 17.57
N TYR A 294 -6.11 4.78 16.28
CA TYR A 294 -6.47 6.09 15.72
C TYR A 294 -7.81 6.10 14.99
N GLY A 295 -8.62 5.04 15.14
CA GLY A 295 -9.88 4.85 14.45
C GLY A 295 -9.72 4.02 13.17
N LEU A 296 -10.86 3.72 12.53
CA LEU A 296 -10.88 2.95 11.28
C LEU A 296 -10.20 3.69 10.14
N ASP A 297 -10.35 5.00 10.08
CA ASP A 297 -9.82 5.88 9.02
C ASP A 297 -8.29 5.81 8.87
N TYR A 298 -7.58 5.44 9.93
CA TYR A 298 -6.12 5.30 9.93
C TYR A 298 -5.65 3.86 9.98
N MET A 299 -6.54 2.89 10.01
CA MET A 299 -6.19 1.49 10.11
C MET A 299 -5.22 1.07 8.99
N LEU A 300 -4.10 0.42 9.37
CA LEU A 300 -3.04 -0.07 8.48
C LEU A 300 -2.27 1.01 7.70
N LYS A 301 -2.55 2.29 7.90
CA LYS A 301 -1.76 3.39 7.32
C LYS A 301 -0.48 3.60 8.12
N PRO A 302 0.63 4.00 7.48
CA PRO A 302 1.90 4.18 8.19
C PRO A 302 1.90 5.44 9.07
N ARG A 303 2.50 5.33 10.24
CA ARG A 303 2.83 6.45 11.13
C ARG A 303 4.29 6.40 11.56
N LEU A 304 4.85 7.54 11.90
CA LEU A 304 6.14 7.60 12.58
C LEU A 304 5.98 7.16 14.04
N ALA A 305 6.88 6.29 14.49
CA ALA A 305 6.93 5.78 15.85
C ALA A 305 8.39 5.69 16.31
N TYR A 306 8.78 6.55 17.23
CA TYR A 306 10.16 6.70 17.67
C TYR A 306 10.50 5.77 18.84
N ILE A 307 10.17 4.48 18.69
CA ILE A 307 10.35 3.47 19.75
C ILE A 307 11.82 3.07 19.86
N SER A 308 12.45 2.74 18.74
CA SER A 308 13.81 2.21 18.67
C SER A 308 14.77 3.06 17.83
N SER A 309 14.24 3.98 17.04
CA SER A 309 15.03 4.82 16.12
C SER A 309 14.29 6.13 15.84
N TYR A 310 14.84 6.98 14.98
CA TYR A 310 14.32 8.29 14.60
C TYR A 310 14.37 8.48 13.07
N CYS A 311 13.66 9.49 12.55
CA CYS A 311 13.65 9.80 11.14
C CYS A 311 14.95 10.52 10.76
N ASN A 312 15.74 9.94 9.88
CA ASN A 312 17.00 10.53 9.42
C ASN A 312 16.75 11.90 8.79
N TYR A 313 17.64 12.85 9.09
CA TYR A 313 17.50 14.27 8.76
C TYR A 313 17.36 14.51 7.26
N GLU A 314 18.20 13.90 6.44
CA GLU A 314 18.28 14.10 4.98
C GLU A 314 17.58 13.00 4.17
N CYS A 315 16.87 12.07 4.80
CA CYS A 315 16.27 10.93 4.12
C CYS A 315 14.92 11.27 3.49
N THR A 316 14.78 11.03 2.18
CA THR A 316 13.55 11.24 1.38
C THR A 316 12.89 9.96 0.90
N VAL A 317 13.45 8.78 1.18
CA VAL A 317 13.05 7.46 0.63
C VAL A 317 11.55 7.19 0.70
N CYS A 318 10.86 7.56 1.79
CA CYS A 318 9.41 7.31 1.92
C CYS A 318 8.58 8.15 0.93
N SER A 319 9.04 9.33 0.55
CA SER A 319 8.40 10.19 -0.44
C SER A 319 8.62 9.69 -1.86
N ASP A 320 9.81 9.17 -2.16
CA ASP A 320 10.19 8.73 -3.51
C ASP A 320 9.44 7.44 -3.92
N VAL A 321 9.12 6.58 -2.96
CA VAL A 321 8.48 5.28 -3.22
C VAL A 321 6.97 5.29 -3.11
N CYS A 322 6.33 6.42 -2.83
CA CYS A 322 4.88 6.47 -2.62
C CYS A 322 4.09 6.48 -3.94
N PRO A 323 3.40 5.37 -4.31
CA PRO A 323 2.77 5.25 -5.63
C PRO A 323 1.51 6.11 -5.78
N THR A 324 0.87 6.47 -4.67
CA THR A 324 -0.38 7.25 -4.68
C THR A 324 -0.16 8.76 -4.51
N GLY A 325 1.09 9.17 -4.28
CA GLY A 325 1.43 10.55 -3.96
C GLY A 325 0.81 11.02 -2.63
N ALA A 326 0.42 10.10 -1.73
CA ALA A 326 0.01 10.43 -0.36
C ALA A 326 1.14 11.12 0.40
N ILE A 327 2.38 10.69 0.15
CA ILE A 327 3.61 11.36 0.53
C ILE A 327 4.15 11.97 -0.76
N LYS A 328 4.22 13.31 -0.84
CA LYS A 328 4.80 13.99 -2.00
C LYS A 328 6.31 13.83 -1.99
N PRO A 329 6.96 13.68 -3.15
CA PRO A 329 8.41 13.76 -3.27
C PRO A 329 8.90 15.08 -2.66
N LEU A 330 9.96 15.01 -1.87
CA LEU A 330 10.62 16.15 -1.25
C LEU A 330 12.07 16.17 -1.69
N THR A 331 12.60 17.38 -1.92
CA THR A 331 14.04 17.58 -1.97
C THR A 331 14.64 17.45 -0.56
N ILE A 332 15.95 17.26 -0.46
CA ILE A 332 16.65 17.23 0.84
C ILE A 332 16.42 18.53 1.60
N GLU A 333 16.46 19.66 0.90
CA GLU A 333 16.22 20.98 1.50
C GLU A 333 14.81 21.14 2.06
N GLU A 334 13.78 20.71 1.32
CA GLU A 334 12.40 20.72 1.81
C GLU A 334 12.22 19.75 2.99
N LYS A 335 12.89 18.59 2.93
CA LYS A 335 12.81 17.58 4.00
C LYS A 335 13.41 18.10 5.31
N THR A 336 14.55 18.78 5.26
CA THR A 336 15.27 19.32 6.43
C THR A 336 14.52 20.48 7.10
N THR A 337 13.60 21.12 6.40
CA THR A 337 12.75 22.20 6.91
C THR A 337 11.31 21.77 7.19
N THR A 338 10.89 20.55 6.77
CA THR A 338 9.51 20.06 6.99
C THR A 338 9.26 19.65 8.44
N GLN A 339 8.41 20.38 9.13
CA GLN A 339 7.96 20.09 10.50
C GLN A 339 6.75 19.16 10.49
N VAL A 340 6.95 17.89 10.83
CA VAL A 340 5.87 16.89 10.95
C VAL A 340 5.19 16.95 12.34
N GLY A 341 5.87 17.50 13.31
CA GLY A 341 5.40 17.62 14.68
C GLY A 341 6.38 18.40 15.54
N ILE A 342 6.03 18.63 16.78
CA ILE A 342 6.87 19.39 17.73
C ILE A 342 7.14 18.52 18.95
N ALA A 343 8.40 18.47 19.39
CA ALA A 343 8.79 17.83 20.63
C ALA A 343 8.15 18.56 21.82
N THR A 344 7.70 17.82 22.80
CA THR A 344 7.13 18.35 24.04
C THR A 344 7.83 17.70 25.22
N PHE A 345 8.37 18.52 26.10
CA PHE A 345 9.07 18.09 27.30
C PHE A 345 8.14 17.95 28.50
N PHE A 346 8.27 16.87 29.25
CA PHE A 346 7.54 16.57 30.46
C PHE A 346 8.52 16.52 31.65
N LYS A 347 8.72 17.66 32.28
CA LYS A 347 9.67 17.85 33.38
C LYS A 347 9.56 16.79 34.48
N GLY A 348 8.33 16.44 34.91
CA GLY A 348 8.08 15.47 35.97
C GLY A 348 8.50 14.02 35.67
N ARG A 349 8.94 13.72 34.43
CA ARG A 349 9.43 12.40 33.99
C ARG A 349 10.94 12.39 33.77
N CYS A 350 11.57 13.55 33.62
CA CYS A 350 12.98 13.65 33.27
C CYS A 350 13.87 13.15 34.42
N VAL A 351 14.89 12.34 34.10
CA VAL A 351 15.85 11.79 35.12
C VAL A 351 16.56 12.91 35.89
N VAL A 352 16.80 14.05 35.23
CA VAL A 352 17.38 15.23 35.90
C VAL A 352 16.49 15.74 37.02
N ASN A 353 15.16 15.67 36.84
CA ASN A 353 14.21 16.11 37.87
C ASN A 353 13.86 15.01 38.88
N THR A 354 13.84 13.72 38.48
CA THR A 354 13.38 12.61 39.30
C THR A 354 14.51 11.95 40.09
N GLU A 355 15.73 11.91 39.51
CA GLU A 355 16.89 11.23 40.08
C GLU A 355 18.06 12.18 40.36
N GLU A 356 17.91 13.47 40.03
CA GLU A 356 18.94 14.51 40.12
C GLU A 356 20.29 14.13 39.48
N LYS A 357 20.20 13.36 38.36
CA LYS A 357 21.34 12.96 37.52
C LYS A 357 21.47 13.86 36.32
N ASP A 358 22.69 14.25 35.99
CA ASP A 358 22.95 15.01 34.75
C ASP A 358 22.62 14.20 33.49
N CYS A 359 21.99 14.85 32.51
CA CYS A 359 21.60 14.21 31.25
C CYS A 359 21.36 15.26 30.17
N GLY A 360 22.13 15.20 29.06
CA GLY A 360 22.04 16.08 27.89
C GLY A 360 21.61 15.37 26.60
N ALA A 361 21.36 14.05 26.64
CA ALA A 361 21.19 13.18 25.47
C ALA A 361 20.19 13.70 24.41
N CYS A 362 19.09 14.34 24.84
CA CYS A 362 18.08 14.86 23.92
C CYS A 362 18.55 16.10 23.13
N ALA A 363 19.46 16.91 23.66
CA ALA A 363 20.06 18.03 22.97
C ALA A 363 21.16 17.58 22.02
N GLU A 364 22.03 16.68 22.46
CA GLU A 364 23.12 16.11 21.65
C GLU A 364 22.65 15.42 20.39
N HIS A 365 21.45 14.78 20.42
CA HIS A 365 20.88 14.08 19.28
C HIS A 365 19.90 14.91 18.46
N CYS A 366 19.87 16.23 18.66
CA CYS A 366 18.98 17.12 17.91
C CYS A 366 19.68 17.67 16.64
N PRO A 367 19.34 17.20 15.42
CA PRO A 367 20.05 17.62 14.21
C PRO A 367 19.79 19.08 13.84
N THR A 368 18.71 19.68 14.37
CA THR A 368 18.35 21.09 14.10
C THR A 368 18.68 22.00 15.28
N GLN A 369 19.35 21.48 16.33
CA GLN A 369 19.62 22.23 17.56
C GLN A 369 18.38 22.87 18.20
N ALA A 370 17.19 22.34 17.88
CA ALA A 370 15.94 22.83 18.47
C ALA A 370 15.80 22.52 19.97
N VAL A 371 16.63 21.62 20.50
CA VAL A 371 16.67 21.28 21.93
C VAL A 371 17.99 21.78 22.49
N HIS A 372 17.93 22.74 23.39
CA HIS A 372 19.09 23.27 24.10
C HIS A 372 18.93 23.06 25.60
N MET A 373 20.06 22.98 26.31
CA MET A 373 20.05 22.75 27.74
C MET A 373 20.09 24.09 28.49
N VAL A 374 19.17 24.26 29.43
CA VAL A 374 19.10 25.46 30.28
C VAL A 374 19.36 25.12 31.76
N PRO A 375 19.98 26.03 32.54
CA PRO A 375 20.23 25.83 33.97
C PRO A 375 18.95 25.49 34.72
N TYR A 376 19.03 24.55 35.68
CA TYR A 376 17.88 24.10 36.46
C TYR A 376 18.16 24.18 37.97
N LYS A 377 18.78 23.16 38.56
CA LYS A 377 19.12 23.07 40.00
C LYS A 377 20.62 22.93 40.19
N GLY A 378 21.26 23.87 40.86
CA GLY A 378 22.71 23.84 41.04
C GLY A 378 23.45 23.79 39.68
N THR A 379 24.20 22.71 39.47
CA THR A 379 24.95 22.46 38.21
C THR A 379 24.15 21.72 37.14
N LEU A 380 22.91 21.25 37.50
CA LEU A 380 22.09 20.47 36.57
C LEU A 380 21.41 21.34 35.54
N THR A 381 21.22 20.77 34.33
CA THR A 381 20.54 21.42 33.21
C THR A 381 19.33 20.59 32.75
N ILE A 382 18.31 21.26 32.20
CA ILE A 382 17.13 20.60 31.62
C ILE A 382 16.91 21.07 30.19
N PRO A 383 16.27 20.24 29.32
CA PRO A 383 16.02 20.63 27.92
C PRO A 383 14.92 21.69 27.82
N GLN A 384 15.17 22.69 27.02
CA GLN A 384 14.20 23.64 26.50
C GLN A 384 14.10 23.46 24.99
N ILE A 385 12.87 23.52 24.44
CA ILE A 385 12.60 23.24 23.03
C ILE A 385 12.26 24.54 22.32
N ASN A 386 12.97 24.83 21.23
CA ASN A 386 12.60 25.88 20.29
C ASN A 386 11.66 25.26 19.20
N PRO A 387 10.37 25.62 19.19
CA PRO A 387 9.42 25.06 18.22
C PRO A 387 9.70 25.51 16.78
N ASP A 388 10.37 26.64 16.57
CA ASP A 388 10.61 27.22 15.24
C ASP A 388 11.78 26.52 14.52
N LEU A 389 12.61 25.77 15.22
CA LEU A 389 13.68 24.94 14.67
C LEU A 389 13.34 23.46 14.68
N CYS A 390 12.32 23.03 15.42
CA CYS A 390 11.99 21.63 15.61
C CYS A 390 11.25 21.06 14.41
N ILE A 391 11.83 20.10 13.70
CA ILE A 391 11.17 19.37 12.59
C ILE A 391 10.37 18.13 13.01
N GLY A 392 10.47 17.73 14.28
CA GLY A 392 9.76 16.54 14.79
C GLY A 392 10.36 15.21 14.36
N CYS A 393 11.65 15.12 14.08
CA CYS A 393 12.35 13.90 13.64
C CYS A 393 12.37 12.76 14.66
N GLY A 394 12.16 13.05 15.94
CA GLY A 394 12.12 12.06 17.03
C GLY A 394 13.49 11.64 17.56
N GLY A 395 14.60 12.28 17.19
CA GLY A 395 15.93 12.02 17.74
C GLY A 395 15.94 12.12 19.27
N CYS A 396 15.45 13.24 19.79
CA CYS A 396 15.33 13.47 21.24
C CYS A 396 14.39 12.47 21.95
N GLU A 397 13.30 12.03 21.29
CA GLU A 397 12.40 11.03 21.83
C GLU A 397 13.03 9.64 21.85
N SER A 398 13.70 9.22 20.78
CA SER A 398 14.27 7.88 20.66
C SER A 398 15.39 7.63 21.65
N ILE A 399 16.24 8.61 21.91
CA ILE A 399 17.41 8.48 22.81
C ILE A 399 17.04 8.60 24.29
N CYS A 400 15.90 9.23 24.63
CA CYS A 400 15.51 9.43 26.02
C CYS A 400 15.52 8.10 26.80
N PRO A 401 16.26 7.99 27.94
CA PRO A 401 16.41 6.75 28.70
C PRO A 401 15.16 6.37 29.49
N VAL A 402 14.28 7.32 29.79
CA VAL A 402 13.10 7.11 30.63
C VAL A 402 12.12 6.10 30.04
N ARG A 403 11.71 5.12 30.82
CA ARG A 403 10.72 4.09 30.49
C ARG A 403 9.68 3.97 31.62
N PRO A 404 8.43 3.54 31.33
CA PRO A 404 7.85 3.18 30.04
C PRO A 404 7.42 4.40 29.19
N MET A 405 7.28 5.58 29.80
CA MET A 405 6.87 6.81 29.11
C MET A 405 8.02 7.82 29.13
N ARG A 406 8.47 8.21 27.97
CA ARG A 406 9.60 9.12 27.78
C ARG A 406 9.33 10.52 28.34
N ALA A 407 10.37 11.22 28.75
CA ALA A 407 10.28 12.60 29.24
C ALA A 407 10.11 13.62 28.11
N ILE A 408 10.49 13.26 26.90
CA ILE A 408 10.30 14.09 25.70
C ILE A 408 9.57 13.25 24.64
N ILE A 409 8.52 13.80 24.05
CA ILE A 409 7.64 13.11 23.08
C ILE A 409 7.28 14.08 21.98
N VAL A 410 7.34 13.62 20.74
CA VAL A 410 6.92 14.41 19.57
C VAL A 410 5.41 14.33 19.37
N LYS A 411 4.76 15.48 19.33
CA LYS A 411 3.33 15.62 19.03
C LYS A 411 3.15 15.97 17.57
N SER A 412 2.19 15.32 16.91
CA SER A 412 1.85 15.56 15.51
C SER A 412 1.30 16.96 15.27
N ASN A 413 1.70 17.56 14.15
CA ASN A 413 1.00 18.69 13.56
C ASN A 413 -0.14 18.14 12.68
N VAL A 414 -1.29 18.82 12.67
CA VAL A 414 -2.41 18.50 11.76
C VAL A 414 -2.03 18.81 10.32
N GLU A 415 -1.32 19.91 10.13
CA GLU A 415 -0.70 20.31 8.87
C GLU A 415 0.80 20.44 9.07
N HIS A 416 1.58 19.94 8.13
CA HIS A 416 3.04 20.10 8.14
C HIS A 416 3.38 21.56 7.86
N LYS A 417 4.37 22.08 8.59
CA LYS A 417 4.88 23.44 8.44
C LYS A 417 6.32 23.40 7.92
N PHE A 418 6.80 24.52 7.46
CA PHE A 418 8.22 24.71 7.20
C PHE A 418 8.83 25.53 8.33
N VAL A 419 10.02 25.13 8.76
CA VAL A 419 10.78 25.79 9.82
C VAL A 419 12.07 26.39 9.25
N GLU A 420 12.65 27.30 9.99
CA GLU A 420 13.96 27.87 9.63
C GLU A 420 15.07 26.82 9.74
N LYS A 421 16.07 26.92 8.87
CA LYS A 421 17.29 26.13 9.03
C LYS A 421 18.10 26.70 10.22
N PRO A 422 18.76 25.83 11.00
CA PRO A 422 19.71 26.32 11.98
C PRO A 422 20.78 27.16 11.29
N LYS A 423 21.15 28.28 11.87
CA LYS A 423 22.24 29.08 11.36
C LYS A 423 23.52 28.25 11.50
N GLU A 424 24.29 28.09 10.41
CA GLU A 424 25.64 27.57 10.48
C GLU A 424 26.43 28.53 11.34
N GLU A 425 26.88 28.12 12.53
CA GLU A 425 27.88 28.85 13.27
C GLU A 425 29.16 28.81 12.41
N GLU A 426 29.67 29.97 11.99
CA GLU A 426 30.99 30.08 11.40
C GLU A 426 31.96 29.41 12.38
N ILE A 427 32.52 28.29 12.00
CA ILE A 427 33.61 27.64 12.73
C ILE A 427 34.77 28.62 12.63
N LYS A 428 34.95 29.47 13.64
CA LYS A 428 36.17 30.24 13.78
C LYS A 428 37.29 29.21 13.94
N GLU A 429 38.09 29.07 12.89
CA GLU A 429 39.35 28.34 12.99
C GLU A 429 40.10 28.90 14.20
N ILE A 430 40.22 28.10 15.25
CA ILE A 430 41.10 28.39 16.35
C ILE A 430 42.50 28.13 15.78
N GLU A 431 43.17 29.18 15.36
CA GLU A 431 44.59 29.12 15.13
C GLU A 431 45.21 28.66 16.45
N VAL A 432 45.76 27.45 16.43
CA VAL A 432 46.56 26.90 17.53
C VAL A 432 47.96 27.39 17.31
N ASP A 433 48.35 28.45 18.06
CA ASP A 433 49.74 28.91 18.19
C ASP A 433 50.63 27.84 18.85
#